data_f7da0f0e24bb588c73a51992f0136ebd
#
_entry.id   f7da0f0e24bb588c73a51992f0136ebd
#
_cell.length_a   1.000
_cell.length_b   1.000
_cell.length_c   1.000
_cell.angle_alpha   90.00
_cell.angle_beta   90.00
_cell.angle_gamma   90.00
#
_symmetry.space_group_name_H-M   'P 1'
#
loop_
_entity.id
_entity.type
_entity.pdbx_description
1 polymer ?
#
loop_
_entity_poly.entity_id
_entity_poly.type
_entity_poly.pdbx_seq_one_letter_code
_entity_poly.pdbx_strand_id
1 'polypeptide(L)'
;GTGNKVEDYGVGFYTKYGDGGVDIAPLADLYKTEVRELGRELGVIHEIITATPTDGLWEDGRNDEDQIGASYEQLEEAMETGAGPGLEALQKFYTQNRHKIDPIPTYKLEV
;
A
#
# COMPACT_ATOMS: atom_id res chain seq x y z
N GLY A 1 4.97 11.88 -1.20
CA GLY A 1 4.46 10.64 -0.56
C GLY A 1 5.36 9.44 -0.78
N THR A 2 5.30 8.51 0.15
CA THR A 2 6.10 7.28 0.11
C THR A 2 5.25 6.03 -0.09
N GLY A 3 3.97 6.18 -0.40
CA GLY A 3 3.07 5.08 -0.69
C GLY A 3 3.50 4.30 -1.92
N ASN A 4 3.36 2.98 -1.84
CA ASN A 4 3.70 2.08 -2.94
C ASN A 4 2.44 1.47 -3.55
N LYS A 5 2.63 0.72 -4.63
CA LYS A 5 1.53 0.15 -5.41
C LYS A 5 0.59 -0.75 -4.60
N VAL A 6 1.13 -1.55 -3.67
CA VAL A 6 0.31 -2.44 -2.84
C VAL A 6 -0.47 -1.68 -1.79
N GLU A 7 0.21 -0.86 -0.99
CA GLU A 7 -0.41 -0.14 0.13
C GLU A 7 -1.47 0.85 -0.34
N ASP A 8 -1.13 1.70 -1.28
CA ASP A 8 -1.99 2.81 -1.69
C ASP A 8 -3.01 2.40 -2.74
N TYR A 9 -2.60 1.62 -3.74
CA TYR A 9 -3.43 1.35 -4.91
C TYR A 9 -3.97 -0.08 -4.96
N GLY A 10 -3.50 -0.97 -4.09
CA GLY A 10 -4.01 -2.33 -3.95
C GLY A 10 -5.02 -2.44 -2.81
N VAL A 11 -4.54 -2.32 -1.57
CA VAL A 11 -5.36 -2.50 -0.37
C VAL A 11 -5.93 -1.21 0.21
N GLY A 12 -5.38 -0.06 -0.15
CA GLY A 12 -5.78 1.22 0.43
C GLY A 12 -5.42 1.36 1.90
N PHE A 13 -4.32 0.77 2.32
CA PHE A 13 -3.86 0.78 3.71
C PHE A 13 -3.02 2.02 4.00
N TYR A 14 -3.68 3.15 4.13
CA TYR A 14 -3.06 4.45 4.41
C TYR A 14 -4.09 5.44 4.95
N THR A 15 -3.62 6.53 5.53
CA THR A 15 -4.48 7.62 6.01
C THR A 15 -4.86 8.52 4.84
N LYS A 16 -6.15 8.63 4.55
CA LYS A 16 -6.67 9.29 3.33
C LYS A 16 -6.15 10.71 3.13
N TYR A 17 -6.18 11.53 4.17
CA TYR A 17 -5.76 12.94 4.10
C TYR A 17 -4.44 13.20 4.84
N GLY A 18 -3.82 12.16 5.38
CA GLY A 18 -2.46 12.19 5.90
C GLY A 18 -1.51 11.66 4.83
N ASP A 19 -1.22 10.36 4.87
CA ASP A 19 -0.29 9.72 3.91
C ASP A 19 -0.74 9.87 2.46
N GLY A 20 -2.05 9.90 2.21
CA GLY A 20 -2.63 10.08 0.88
C GLY A 20 -2.71 11.54 0.42
N GLY A 21 -2.52 12.50 1.32
CA GLY A 21 -2.62 13.93 1.04
C GLY A 21 -1.31 14.53 0.55
N VAL A 22 -0.79 14.04 -0.57
CA VAL A 22 0.53 14.42 -1.12
C VAL A 22 0.39 15.02 -2.51
N ASP A 23 1.35 15.88 -2.88
CA ASP A 23 1.40 16.50 -4.21
C ASP A 23 1.97 15.55 -5.26
N ILE A 24 2.93 14.71 -4.87
CA ILE A 24 3.52 13.71 -5.74
C ILE A 24 3.69 12.39 -4.98
N ALA A 25 3.65 11.29 -5.71
CA ALA A 25 3.85 9.95 -5.16
C ALA A 25 4.81 9.15 -6.06
N PRO A 26 6.14 9.35 -5.91
CA PRO A 26 7.12 8.78 -6.84
C PRO A 26 7.21 7.24 -6.79
N LEU A 27 6.75 6.60 -5.72
CA LEU A 27 6.80 5.15 -5.56
C LEU A 27 5.48 4.45 -5.91
N ALA A 28 4.47 5.20 -6.38
CA ALA A 28 3.10 4.71 -6.56
C ALA A 28 2.98 3.51 -7.50
N ASP A 29 3.87 3.38 -8.48
CA ASP A 29 3.84 2.29 -9.46
C ASP A 29 4.81 1.15 -9.14
N LEU A 30 5.43 1.20 -7.97
CA LEU A 30 6.38 0.18 -7.52
C LEU A 30 5.76 -0.71 -6.45
N TYR A 31 5.97 -2.02 -6.55
CA TYR A 31 5.70 -2.94 -5.45
C TYR A 31 6.69 -2.74 -4.30
N LYS A 32 6.33 -3.20 -3.10
CA LYS A 32 7.20 -3.11 -1.93
C LYS A 32 8.55 -3.80 -2.18
N THR A 33 8.54 -4.95 -2.83
CA THR A 33 9.77 -5.68 -3.18
C THR A 33 10.65 -4.87 -4.13
N GLU A 34 10.06 -4.18 -5.09
CA GLU A 34 10.77 -3.29 -6.01
C GLU A 34 11.33 -2.06 -5.31
N VAL A 35 10.59 -1.50 -4.35
CA VAL A 35 11.09 -0.38 -3.52
C VAL A 35 12.33 -0.80 -2.73
N ARG A 36 12.32 -1.98 -2.14
CA ARG A 36 13.48 -2.53 -1.41
C ARG A 36 14.67 -2.74 -2.33
N GLU A 37 14.45 -3.26 -3.52
CA GLU A 37 15.50 -3.45 -4.52
C GLU A 37 16.10 -2.13 -4.97
N LEU A 38 15.27 -1.13 -5.25
CA LEU A 38 15.71 0.22 -5.57
C LEU A 38 16.54 0.82 -4.42
N GLY A 39 16.11 0.59 -3.17
CA GLY A 39 16.86 1.03 -1.99
C GLY A 39 18.26 0.43 -1.93
N ARG A 40 18.43 -0.84 -2.27
CA ARG A 40 19.74 -1.49 -2.35
C ARG A 40 20.61 -0.84 -3.42
N GLU A 41 20.06 -0.58 -4.60
CA GLU A 41 20.76 0.09 -5.69
C GLU A 41 21.23 1.51 -5.32
N LEU A 42 20.42 2.23 -4.53
CA LEU A 42 20.75 3.58 -4.07
C LEU A 42 21.64 3.63 -2.84
N GLY A 43 22.03 2.48 -2.28
CA GLY A 43 22.90 2.41 -1.11
C GLY A 43 22.21 2.71 0.22
N VAL A 44 20.90 2.53 0.30
CA VAL A 44 20.18 2.66 1.57
C VAL A 44 20.64 1.57 2.54
N ILE A 45 20.83 1.91 3.82
CA ILE A 45 21.36 0.97 4.81
C ILE A 45 20.42 -0.23 4.99
N HIS A 46 21.02 -1.39 5.27
CA HIS A 46 20.31 -2.66 5.37
C HIS A 46 19.17 -2.65 6.40
N GLU A 47 19.37 -2.03 7.54
CA GLU A 47 18.39 -1.92 8.62
C GLU A 47 17.08 -1.24 8.17
N ILE A 48 17.17 -0.26 7.27
CA ILE A 48 16.01 0.42 6.70
C ILE A 48 15.33 -0.46 5.66
N ILE A 49 16.11 -1.09 4.77
CA ILE A 49 15.59 -1.95 3.71
C ILE A 49 14.80 -3.14 4.28
N THR A 50 15.30 -3.74 5.36
CA THR A 50 14.72 -4.95 5.97
C THR A 50 13.74 -4.66 7.10
N ALA A 51 13.51 -3.40 7.45
CA ALA A 51 12.57 -3.03 8.50
C ALA A 51 11.17 -3.55 8.20
N THR A 52 10.51 -4.13 9.20
CA THR A 52 9.15 -4.62 9.09
C THR A 52 8.19 -3.43 8.94
N PRO A 53 7.32 -3.40 7.92
CA PRO A 53 6.36 -2.32 7.75
C PRO A 53 5.37 -2.26 8.93
N THR A 54 5.21 -1.07 9.51
CA THR A 54 4.27 -0.81 10.60
C THR A 54 3.79 0.63 10.54
N ASP A 55 2.57 0.88 11.01
CA ASP A 55 2.05 2.24 11.14
C ASP A 55 2.48 2.91 12.47
N GLY A 56 3.07 2.15 13.40
CA GLY A 56 3.55 2.67 14.68
C GLY A 56 2.46 3.11 15.66
N LEU A 57 1.20 2.77 15.38
CA LEU A 57 0.05 3.23 16.18
C LEU A 57 -0.30 2.32 17.35
N TRP A 58 0.25 1.10 17.38
CA TRP A 58 -0.14 0.06 18.34
C TRP A 58 1.03 -0.30 19.25
N GLU A 59 0.75 -0.40 20.55
CA GLU A 59 1.76 -0.77 21.56
C GLU A 59 2.21 -2.23 21.47
N ASP A 60 1.38 -3.11 20.91
CA ASP A 60 1.67 -4.55 20.76
C ASP A 60 2.64 -4.85 19.60
N GLY A 61 3.07 -3.84 18.87
CA GLY A 61 4.06 -4.00 17.80
C GLY A 61 3.54 -4.70 16.54
N ARG A 62 2.22 -4.75 16.35
CA ARG A 62 1.65 -5.33 15.13
C ARG A 62 2.15 -4.60 13.88
N ASN A 63 2.41 -5.36 12.82
CA ASN A 63 2.87 -4.80 11.54
C ASN A 63 1.73 -4.73 10.52
N ASP A 64 2.01 -4.14 9.37
CA ASP A 64 1.01 -3.95 8.31
C ASP A 64 0.50 -5.29 7.77
N GLU A 65 1.38 -6.27 7.60
CA GLU A 65 1.00 -7.60 7.11
C GLU A 65 0.06 -8.33 8.08
N ASP A 66 0.28 -8.18 9.39
CA ASP A 66 -0.61 -8.74 10.43
C ASP A 66 -2.00 -8.13 10.34
N GLN A 67 -2.09 -6.82 10.13
CA GLN A 67 -3.37 -6.10 10.05
C GLN A 67 -4.13 -6.42 8.77
N ILE A 68 -3.42 -6.56 7.65
CA ILE A 68 -4.02 -6.89 6.35
C ILE A 68 -4.40 -8.37 6.28
N GLY A 69 -3.63 -9.23 6.92
CA GLY A 69 -3.86 -10.68 6.91
C GLY A 69 -3.21 -11.41 5.74
N ALA A 70 -2.25 -10.76 5.07
CA ALA A 70 -1.48 -11.34 3.97
C ALA A 70 -0.10 -10.67 3.89
N SER A 71 0.89 -11.39 3.38
CA SER A 71 2.21 -10.83 3.15
C SER A 71 2.23 -9.93 1.90
N TYR A 72 3.23 -9.06 1.80
CA TYR A 72 3.42 -8.25 0.58
C TYR A 72 3.59 -9.12 -0.65
N GLU A 73 4.33 -10.23 -0.56
CA GLU A 73 4.54 -11.16 -1.66
C GLU A 73 3.22 -11.79 -2.12
N GLN A 74 2.34 -12.16 -1.18
CA GLN A 74 1.00 -12.69 -1.49
C GLN A 74 0.11 -11.65 -2.15
N LEU A 75 0.16 -10.41 -1.68
CA LEU A 75 -0.60 -9.30 -2.26
C LEU A 75 -0.11 -8.93 -3.66
N GLU A 76 1.21 -8.91 -3.85
CA GLU A 76 1.83 -8.64 -5.15
C GLU A 76 1.46 -9.73 -6.17
N GLU A 77 1.49 -11.01 -5.78
CA GLU A 77 1.05 -12.12 -6.62
C GLU A 77 -0.42 -11.96 -7.04
N ALA A 78 -1.29 -11.62 -6.08
CA ALA A 78 -2.70 -11.41 -6.36
C ALA A 78 -2.93 -10.23 -7.32
N MET A 79 -2.17 -9.15 -7.19
CA MET A 79 -2.26 -8.00 -8.10
C MET A 79 -1.76 -8.32 -9.51
N GLU A 80 -0.70 -9.13 -9.62
CA GLU A 80 -0.13 -9.50 -10.92
C GLU A 80 -0.97 -10.54 -11.66
N THR A 81 -1.46 -11.55 -10.95
CA THR A 81 -2.09 -12.74 -11.57
C THR A 81 -3.60 -12.79 -11.42
N GLY A 82 -4.19 -12.01 -10.51
CA GLY A 82 -5.60 -12.09 -10.17
C GLY A 82 -5.97 -13.38 -9.42
N ALA A 83 -5.00 -14.06 -8.82
CA ALA A 83 -5.18 -15.32 -8.10
C ALA A 83 -4.16 -15.45 -6.97
N GLY A 84 -4.25 -16.52 -6.18
CA GLY A 84 -3.30 -16.82 -5.11
C GLY A 84 -3.85 -16.57 -3.72
N PRO A 85 -3.08 -16.92 -2.67
CA PRO A 85 -3.56 -16.87 -1.28
C PRO A 85 -3.84 -15.46 -0.75
N GLY A 86 -3.27 -14.43 -1.37
CA GLY A 86 -3.50 -13.02 -0.99
C GLY A 86 -4.73 -12.38 -1.61
N LEU A 87 -5.40 -13.05 -2.55
CA LEU A 87 -6.50 -12.45 -3.33
C LEU A 87 -7.68 -12.01 -2.45
N GLU A 88 -8.08 -12.83 -1.49
CA GLU A 88 -9.21 -12.53 -0.61
C GLU A 88 -8.94 -11.28 0.24
N ALA A 89 -7.76 -11.20 0.83
CA ALA A 89 -7.34 -10.02 1.60
C ALA A 89 -7.27 -8.78 0.71
N LEU A 90 -6.69 -8.89 -0.48
CA LEU A 90 -6.60 -7.81 -1.45
C LEU A 90 -7.99 -7.27 -1.81
N GLN A 91 -8.92 -8.14 -2.17
CA GLN A 91 -10.28 -7.74 -2.56
C GLN A 91 -11.04 -7.10 -1.42
N LYS A 92 -10.93 -7.65 -0.21
CA LYS A 92 -11.57 -7.11 0.99
C LYS A 92 -11.11 -5.69 1.27
N PHE A 93 -9.81 -5.45 1.35
CA PHE A 93 -9.26 -4.14 1.67
C PHE A 93 -9.45 -3.14 0.53
N TYR A 94 -9.32 -3.57 -0.71
CA TYR A 94 -9.58 -2.70 -1.87
C TYR A 94 -11.03 -2.19 -1.84
N THR A 95 -12.00 -3.09 -1.61
CA THR A 95 -13.41 -2.71 -1.56
C THR A 95 -13.71 -1.76 -0.40
N GLN A 96 -13.19 -2.04 0.79
CA GLN A 96 -13.38 -1.19 1.98
C GLN A 96 -12.76 0.20 1.83
N ASN A 97 -11.62 0.28 1.16
CA ASN A 97 -10.82 1.50 1.08
C ASN A 97 -10.90 2.21 -0.28
N ARG A 98 -11.79 1.77 -1.14
CA ARG A 98 -11.92 2.32 -2.49
C ARG A 98 -12.13 3.83 -2.51
N HIS A 99 -12.84 4.37 -1.52
CA HIS A 99 -13.04 5.81 -1.38
C HIS A 99 -11.75 6.60 -1.20
N LYS A 100 -10.66 5.96 -0.76
CA LYS A 100 -9.33 6.61 -0.62
C LYS A 100 -8.60 6.67 -1.96
N ILE A 101 -8.87 5.72 -2.84
CA ILE A 101 -8.19 5.55 -4.13
C ILE A 101 -8.91 6.32 -5.23
N ASP A 102 -10.23 6.25 -5.24
CA ASP A 102 -11.06 6.93 -6.24
C ASP A 102 -11.10 8.46 -6.00
N PRO A 103 -11.31 9.26 -7.03
CA PRO A 103 -11.51 10.70 -6.86
C PRO A 103 -12.68 11.01 -5.94
N ILE A 104 -12.59 12.11 -5.22
CA ILE A 104 -13.66 12.59 -4.35
C ILE A 104 -14.92 12.83 -5.18
N PRO A 105 -16.08 12.24 -4.80
CA PRO A 105 -17.34 12.51 -5.49
C PRO A 105 -17.70 13.99 -5.41
N THR A 106 -18.03 14.56 -6.55
CA THR A 106 -18.39 15.97 -6.64
C THR A 106 -19.73 16.10 -7.36
N TYR A 107 -20.51 17.09 -6.93
CA TYR A 107 -21.74 17.43 -7.62
C TYR A 107 -21.42 18.18 -8.92
N LYS A 108 -22.09 17.78 -10.00
CA LYS A 108 -21.98 18.44 -11.29
C LYS A 108 -23.36 18.89 -11.75
N LEU A 109 -23.43 20.12 -12.23
CA LEU A 109 -24.64 20.61 -12.85
C LEU A 109 -24.82 19.96 -14.22
N GLU A 110 -26.01 19.48 -14.49
CA GLU A 110 -26.40 19.08 -15.84
C GLU A 110 -26.68 20.34 -16.65
N VAL A 111 -26.08 20.43 -17.83
CA VAL A 111 -26.20 21.61 -18.70
C VAL A 111 -26.89 21.20 -20.01
#